data_324daa2275190ee4204cacaa26d45678
#
_entry.id   324daa2275190ee4204cacaa26d45678
#
_cell.length_a   1.000
_cell.length_b   1.000
_cell.length_c   1.000
_cell.angle_alpha   90.00
_cell.angle_beta   90.00
_cell.angle_gamma   90.00
#
_symmetry.space_group_name_H-M   'P 1'
#
loop_
_entity.id
_entity.type
_entity.pdbx_description
1 polymer ?
#
loop_
_entity_poly.entity_id
_entity_poly.type
_entity_poly.pdbx_seq_one_letter_code
_entity_poly.pdbx_strand_id
1 'polypeptide(L)'
;MIKKRFKNILVVLGGASGERAISLESGKACIKALKKKGYKVSQFDPKFKNFNLINKKDVDVIFNALHGKDGEDGVAQCYFEYLKIPYTHSGVISSYNAMNKLISKKIFMNNKIHTPKFFSINKTNLRVSSLNNNLKIKKIKFPIIVKPINEGSSLGVKLCINKKELTKSLTNLLKKYNELIIEQYIGGQEIQVAVINKKALGAIELVPKRLFYDYKAKYTKAAKTKHIMPARLNIHQYKKVLKIAVKAHKVLKCRGVTRADFKFFKNKFYLLELNTQPGMTGLSLVPEIANYKGISFENLVEKILQDASVNR
;
A
#
# COMPACT_ATOMS: atom_id res chain seq x y z
N MET A 1 -34.97 -1.76 -8.05
CA MET A 1 -33.55 -1.98 -8.41
C MET A 1 -32.82 -0.64 -8.39
N ILE A 2 -31.73 -0.52 -7.62
CA ILE A 2 -30.91 0.71 -7.60
C ILE A 2 -30.28 0.83 -9.00
N LYS A 3 -30.50 1.96 -9.69
CA LYS A 3 -29.92 2.23 -11.01
C LYS A 3 -28.39 2.22 -10.92
N LYS A 4 -27.72 1.29 -11.59
CA LYS A 4 -26.25 1.19 -11.59
C LYS A 4 -25.67 2.43 -12.28
N ARG A 5 -24.70 3.08 -11.63
CA ARG A 5 -23.99 4.24 -12.18
C ARG A 5 -23.16 3.89 -13.43
N PHE A 6 -22.59 2.69 -13.46
CA PHE A 6 -21.75 2.18 -14.55
C PHE A 6 -22.30 0.85 -15.04
N LYS A 7 -22.09 0.51 -16.31
CA LYS A 7 -22.49 -0.76 -16.93
C LYS A 7 -21.29 -1.56 -17.43
N ASN A 8 -20.37 -0.92 -18.15
CA ASN A 8 -19.21 -1.53 -18.81
C ASN A 8 -17.95 -1.23 -18.00
N ILE A 9 -17.43 -2.23 -17.31
CA ILE A 9 -16.27 -2.10 -16.41
C ILE A 9 -15.05 -2.66 -17.11
N LEU A 10 -13.96 -1.88 -17.20
CA LEU A 10 -12.66 -2.37 -17.61
C LEU A 10 -11.81 -2.63 -16.36
N VAL A 11 -11.48 -3.88 -16.09
CA VAL A 11 -10.53 -4.23 -15.02
C VAL A 11 -9.12 -4.23 -15.59
N VAL A 12 -8.28 -3.32 -15.10
CA VAL A 12 -6.87 -3.25 -15.47
C VAL A 12 -6.08 -4.07 -14.45
N LEU A 13 -5.35 -5.09 -14.94
CA LEU A 13 -4.65 -6.08 -14.10
C LEU A 13 -3.35 -6.55 -14.77
N GLY A 14 -2.47 -7.21 -14.02
CA GLY A 14 -1.21 -7.72 -14.53
C GLY A 14 -0.08 -6.68 -14.49
N GLY A 15 0.21 -6.04 -15.61
CA GLY A 15 1.34 -5.11 -15.71
C GLY A 15 2.71 -5.79 -15.70
N ALA A 16 3.79 -5.02 -15.69
CA ALA A 16 5.17 -5.50 -15.74
C ALA A 16 5.93 -5.44 -14.40
N SER A 17 5.27 -4.99 -13.31
CA SER A 17 5.90 -4.86 -12.00
C SER A 17 6.26 -6.21 -11.36
N GLY A 18 7.11 -6.19 -10.34
CA GLY A 18 7.42 -7.36 -9.52
C GLY A 18 6.21 -7.94 -8.78
N GLU A 19 5.08 -7.23 -8.74
CA GLU A 19 3.84 -7.63 -8.08
C GLU A 19 2.77 -8.14 -9.07
N ARG A 20 3.18 -8.44 -10.32
CA ARG A 20 2.30 -8.93 -11.38
C ARG A 20 1.40 -10.09 -10.96
N ALA A 21 1.93 -11.09 -10.26
CA ALA A 21 1.16 -12.27 -9.84
C ALA A 21 -0.01 -11.88 -8.92
N ILE A 22 0.24 -10.97 -7.98
CA ILE A 22 -0.78 -10.46 -7.04
C ILE A 22 -1.83 -9.63 -7.79
N SER A 23 -1.39 -8.83 -8.78
CA SER A 23 -2.28 -8.04 -9.62
C SER A 23 -3.23 -8.92 -10.44
N LEU A 24 -2.70 -9.99 -11.04
CA LEU A 24 -3.52 -10.96 -11.79
C LEU A 24 -4.54 -11.67 -10.89
N GLU A 25 -4.13 -12.09 -9.70
CA GLU A 25 -5.02 -12.76 -8.74
C GLU A 25 -6.11 -11.81 -8.22
N SER A 26 -5.72 -10.60 -7.77
CA SER A 26 -6.65 -9.55 -7.34
C SER A 26 -7.64 -9.17 -8.44
N GLY A 27 -7.15 -8.94 -9.65
CA GLY A 27 -7.98 -8.58 -10.79
C GLY A 27 -8.99 -9.67 -11.16
N LYS A 28 -8.57 -10.94 -11.20
CA LYS A 28 -9.48 -12.09 -11.46
C LYS A 28 -10.56 -12.20 -10.38
N ALA A 29 -10.20 -12.01 -9.11
CA ALA A 29 -11.18 -12.03 -8.01
C ALA A 29 -12.18 -10.86 -8.15
N CYS A 30 -11.73 -9.65 -8.46
CA CYS A 30 -12.60 -8.49 -8.70
C CYS A 30 -13.51 -8.69 -9.92
N ILE A 31 -12.99 -9.23 -11.04
CA ILE A 31 -13.80 -9.58 -12.23
C ILE A 31 -14.94 -10.52 -11.85
N LYS A 32 -14.62 -11.60 -11.11
CA LYS A 32 -15.64 -12.57 -10.65
C LYS A 32 -16.72 -11.90 -9.79
N ALA A 33 -16.31 -11.05 -8.85
CA ALA A 33 -17.22 -10.32 -7.98
C ALA A 33 -18.12 -9.35 -8.75
N LEU A 34 -17.56 -8.58 -9.70
CA LEU A 34 -18.31 -7.64 -10.53
C LEU A 34 -19.30 -8.34 -11.46
N LYS A 35 -18.89 -9.48 -12.09
CA LYS A 35 -19.81 -10.30 -12.91
C LYS A 35 -20.96 -10.86 -12.08
N LYS A 36 -20.70 -11.36 -10.86
CA LYS A 36 -21.74 -11.83 -9.93
C LYS A 36 -22.72 -10.73 -9.53
N LYS A 37 -22.26 -9.47 -9.52
CA LYS A 37 -23.11 -8.28 -9.32
C LYS A 37 -23.83 -7.83 -10.61
N GLY A 38 -23.68 -8.55 -11.72
CA GLY A 38 -24.36 -8.29 -12.99
C GLY A 38 -23.80 -7.10 -13.77
N TYR A 39 -22.50 -6.79 -13.64
CA TYR A 39 -21.80 -5.84 -14.50
C TYR A 39 -21.26 -6.53 -15.75
N LYS A 40 -21.19 -5.79 -16.88
CA LYS A 40 -20.39 -6.20 -18.04
C LYS A 40 -18.93 -5.89 -17.73
N VAL A 41 -18.05 -6.92 -17.77
CA VAL A 41 -16.67 -6.77 -17.36
C VAL A 41 -15.74 -7.28 -18.46
N SER A 42 -14.85 -6.41 -18.90
CA SER A 42 -13.68 -6.70 -19.73
C SER A 42 -12.39 -6.56 -18.93
N GLN A 43 -11.28 -7.06 -19.49
CA GLN A 43 -9.97 -6.98 -18.83
C GLN A 43 -8.92 -6.40 -19.76
N PHE A 44 -7.94 -5.72 -19.17
CA PHE A 44 -6.83 -5.11 -19.87
C PHE A 44 -5.52 -5.35 -19.10
N ASP A 45 -4.50 -5.87 -19.79
CA ASP A 45 -3.18 -6.10 -19.21
C ASP A 45 -2.14 -5.20 -19.92
N PRO A 46 -1.64 -4.15 -19.23
CA PRO A 46 -0.69 -3.20 -19.83
C PRO A 46 0.69 -3.79 -20.13
N LYS A 47 0.96 -5.04 -19.73
CA LYS A 47 2.18 -5.75 -20.16
C LYS A 47 2.16 -6.03 -21.66
N PHE A 48 0.99 -6.25 -22.25
CA PHE A 48 0.83 -6.67 -23.64
C PHE A 48 0.14 -5.65 -24.52
N LYS A 49 -0.50 -4.61 -23.93
CA LYS A 49 -1.28 -3.60 -24.64
C LYS A 49 -0.98 -2.22 -24.09
N ASN A 50 -0.80 -1.24 -24.96
CA ASN A 50 -0.62 0.15 -24.52
C ASN A 50 -1.96 0.75 -24.07
N PHE A 51 -1.97 1.60 -23.05
CA PHE A 51 -3.16 2.27 -22.51
C PHE A 51 -3.92 3.12 -23.56
N ASN A 52 -3.25 3.62 -24.59
CA ASN A 52 -3.91 4.36 -25.69
C ASN A 52 -4.87 3.49 -26.53
N LEU A 53 -4.81 2.16 -26.40
CA LEU A 53 -5.76 1.24 -27.02
C LEU A 53 -7.08 1.10 -26.25
N ILE A 54 -7.23 1.75 -25.11
CA ILE A 54 -8.48 1.77 -24.36
C ILE A 54 -9.46 2.71 -25.07
N ASN A 55 -10.51 2.14 -25.66
CA ASN A 55 -11.55 2.91 -26.32
C ASN A 55 -12.57 3.43 -25.28
N LYS A 56 -12.63 4.74 -25.09
CA LYS A 56 -13.54 5.40 -24.16
C LYS A 56 -15.03 5.11 -24.43
N LYS A 57 -15.40 4.82 -25.69
CA LYS A 57 -16.81 4.52 -26.04
C LYS A 57 -17.28 3.19 -25.48
N ASP A 58 -16.37 2.27 -25.19
CA ASP A 58 -16.69 0.91 -24.72
C ASP A 58 -16.55 0.73 -23.20
N VAL A 59 -16.08 1.79 -22.48
CA VAL A 59 -15.71 1.71 -21.05
C VAL A 59 -16.33 2.86 -20.28
N ASP A 60 -17.20 2.54 -19.32
CA ASP A 60 -17.79 3.55 -18.43
C ASP A 60 -16.85 3.89 -17.26
N VAL A 61 -16.06 2.90 -16.82
CA VAL A 61 -15.19 3.03 -15.65
C VAL A 61 -14.06 2.00 -15.66
N ILE A 62 -12.90 2.40 -15.16
CA ILE A 62 -11.75 1.53 -14.95
C ILE A 62 -11.72 1.09 -13.49
N PHE A 63 -11.72 -0.23 -13.26
CA PHE A 63 -11.35 -0.80 -11.97
C PHE A 63 -9.85 -1.11 -12.00
N ASN A 64 -9.04 -0.29 -11.32
CA ASN A 64 -7.61 -0.50 -11.27
C ASN A 64 -7.26 -1.61 -10.26
N ALA A 65 -6.74 -2.72 -10.73
CA ALA A 65 -6.24 -3.84 -9.92
C ALA A 65 -4.74 -4.10 -10.14
N LEU A 66 -4.02 -3.11 -10.70
CA LEU A 66 -2.56 -3.17 -10.79
C LEU A 66 -1.92 -3.02 -9.40
N HIS A 67 -0.72 -3.54 -9.24
CA HIS A 67 0.08 -3.39 -8.03
C HIS A 67 1.52 -3.02 -8.36
N GLY A 68 2.17 -2.29 -7.42
CA GLY A 68 3.55 -1.87 -7.55
C GLY A 68 3.77 -0.79 -8.61
N LYS A 69 4.99 -0.81 -9.17
CA LYS A 69 5.41 0.18 -10.17
C LYS A 69 4.46 0.23 -11.37
N ASP A 70 4.23 1.44 -11.87
CA ASP A 70 3.34 1.81 -12.98
C ASP A 70 1.84 1.57 -12.67
N GLY A 71 1.50 0.91 -11.57
CA GLY A 71 0.12 0.57 -11.19
C GLY A 71 -0.45 1.39 -10.04
N GLU A 72 0.36 1.65 -9.00
CA GLU A 72 -0.08 2.36 -7.80
C GLU A 72 0.80 3.58 -7.44
N ASP A 73 1.66 4.01 -8.36
CA ASP A 73 2.61 5.11 -8.21
C ASP A 73 2.23 6.40 -8.95
N GLY A 74 1.03 6.42 -9.56
CA GLY A 74 0.52 7.58 -10.30
C GLY A 74 0.59 7.43 -11.82
N VAL A 75 1.40 6.52 -12.37
CA VAL A 75 1.59 6.35 -13.81
C VAL A 75 0.30 5.91 -14.51
N ALA A 76 -0.29 4.79 -14.09
CA ALA A 76 -1.56 4.34 -14.67
C ALA A 76 -2.67 5.38 -14.47
N GLN A 77 -2.71 6.02 -13.31
CA GLN A 77 -3.68 7.07 -12.99
C GLN A 77 -3.57 8.27 -13.94
N CYS A 78 -2.34 8.68 -14.35
CA CYS A 78 -2.15 9.73 -15.35
C CYS A 78 -2.82 9.36 -16.68
N TYR A 79 -2.68 8.12 -17.14
CA TYR A 79 -3.36 7.66 -18.36
C TYR A 79 -4.88 7.68 -18.23
N PHE A 80 -5.43 7.27 -17.08
CA PHE A 80 -6.88 7.28 -16.85
C PHE A 80 -7.44 8.71 -16.83
N GLU A 81 -6.72 9.66 -16.22
CA GLU A 81 -7.07 11.09 -16.26
C GLU A 81 -7.00 11.66 -17.68
N TYR A 82 -5.96 11.33 -18.46
CA TYR A 82 -5.82 11.74 -19.84
C TYR A 82 -7.01 11.24 -20.71
N LEU A 83 -7.38 9.97 -20.53
CA LEU A 83 -8.53 9.38 -21.21
C LEU A 83 -9.88 9.93 -20.71
N LYS A 84 -9.90 10.67 -19.60
CA LYS A 84 -11.13 11.16 -18.93
C LYS A 84 -12.13 10.03 -18.64
N ILE A 85 -11.62 8.85 -18.26
CA ILE A 85 -12.43 7.70 -17.85
C ILE A 85 -12.41 7.63 -16.33
N PRO A 86 -13.58 7.60 -15.66
CA PRO A 86 -13.63 7.39 -14.21
C PRO A 86 -12.85 6.13 -13.79
N TYR A 87 -12.11 6.20 -12.68
CA TYR A 87 -11.34 5.05 -12.19
C TYR A 87 -11.39 4.93 -10.68
N THR A 88 -11.12 3.73 -10.18
CA THR A 88 -11.13 3.42 -8.75
C THR A 88 -9.82 3.79 -8.07
N HIS A 89 -9.84 3.83 -6.73
CA HIS A 89 -8.69 4.10 -5.86
C HIS A 89 -8.22 5.56 -5.91
N SER A 90 -7.01 5.81 -5.41
CA SER A 90 -6.43 7.15 -5.30
C SER A 90 -5.97 7.70 -6.64
N GLY A 91 -5.96 9.02 -6.77
CA GLY A 91 -5.52 9.72 -7.97
C GLY A 91 -3.99 9.81 -8.08
N VAL A 92 -3.53 10.51 -9.12
CA VAL A 92 -2.10 10.62 -9.51
C VAL A 92 -1.21 11.05 -8.34
N ILE A 93 -1.47 12.23 -7.79
CA ILE A 93 -0.61 12.83 -6.75
C ILE A 93 -0.67 12.02 -5.45
N SER A 94 -1.83 11.52 -5.08
CA SER A 94 -2.00 10.71 -3.87
C SER A 94 -1.25 9.39 -3.97
N SER A 95 -1.32 8.72 -5.11
CA SER A 95 -0.61 7.46 -5.38
C SER A 95 0.90 7.68 -5.39
N TYR A 96 1.40 8.70 -6.09
CA TYR A 96 2.81 9.07 -6.10
C TYR A 96 3.34 9.37 -4.68
N ASN A 97 2.63 10.23 -3.93
CA ASN A 97 3.03 10.60 -2.58
C ASN A 97 3.04 9.42 -1.62
N ALA A 98 2.07 8.50 -1.74
CA ALA A 98 1.98 7.33 -0.87
C ALA A 98 3.09 6.32 -1.19
N MET A 99 3.39 6.07 -2.47
CA MET A 99 4.43 5.15 -2.90
C MET A 99 5.82 5.64 -2.48
N ASN A 100 6.08 6.95 -2.59
CA ASN A 100 7.35 7.54 -2.18
C ASN A 100 7.44 7.67 -0.65
N LYS A 101 8.20 6.77 -0.02
CA LYS A 101 8.33 6.69 1.44
C LYS A 101 8.93 7.95 2.08
N LEU A 102 9.76 8.72 1.36
CA LEU A 102 10.31 9.97 1.88
C LEU A 102 9.24 11.06 1.91
N ILE A 103 8.48 11.18 0.82
CA ILE A 103 7.42 12.19 0.70
C ILE A 103 6.30 11.88 1.68
N SER A 104 5.79 10.64 1.69
CA SER A 104 4.71 10.24 2.60
C SER A 104 5.07 10.48 4.06
N LYS A 105 6.29 10.10 4.50
CA LYS A 105 6.74 10.32 5.88
C LYS A 105 6.90 11.79 6.24
N LYS A 106 7.39 12.64 5.32
CA LYS A 106 7.43 14.10 5.52
C LYS A 106 6.02 14.66 5.71
N ILE A 107 5.06 14.24 4.86
CA ILE A 107 3.65 14.64 4.98
C ILE A 107 3.08 14.18 6.33
N PHE A 108 3.34 12.93 6.75
CA PHE A 108 2.89 12.41 8.04
C PHE A 108 3.44 13.22 9.21
N MET A 109 4.74 13.51 9.22
CA MET A 109 5.38 14.30 10.28
C MET A 109 4.81 15.73 10.38
N ASN A 110 4.66 16.41 9.25
CA ASN A 110 4.08 17.75 9.19
C ASN A 110 2.64 17.78 9.72
N ASN A 111 1.95 16.65 9.63
CA ASN A 111 0.60 16.48 10.17
C ASN A 111 0.56 15.80 11.55
N LYS A 112 1.67 15.77 12.30
CA LYS A 112 1.74 15.18 13.65
C LYS A 112 1.31 13.72 13.71
N ILE A 113 1.58 12.94 12.64
CA ILE A 113 1.46 11.49 12.61
C ILE A 113 2.85 10.91 12.84
N HIS A 114 3.00 10.12 13.90
CA HIS A 114 4.29 9.51 14.20
C HIS A 114 4.68 8.46 13.16
N THR A 115 5.93 8.51 12.71
CA THR A 115 6.59 7.55 11.84
C THR A 115 7.97 7.23 12.41
N PRO A 116 8.60 6.08 12.10
CA PRO A 116 9.98 5.81 12.52
C PRO A 116 10.90 6.95 12.11
N LYS A 117 11.89 7.29 12.94
CA LYS A 117 12.95 8.24 12.57
C LYS A 117 13.66 7.71 11.32
N PHE A 118 13.99 8.61 10.39
CA PHE A 118 14.56 8.23 9.10
C PHE A 118 15.45 9.32 8.50
N PHE A 119 16.24 8.91 7.53
CA PHE A 119 16.91 9.74 6.55
C PHE A 119 17.10 8.96 5.24
N SER A 120 17.36 9.65 4.14
CA SER A 120 17.67 9.01 2.86
C SER A 120 19.15 9.05 2.55
N ILE A 121 19.56 8.12 1.72
CA ILE A 121 20.89 8.04 1.14
C ILE A 121 20.77 7.63 -0.33
N ASN A 122 21.57 8.26 -1.18
CA ASN A 122 21.66 7.96 -2.60
C ASN A 122 23.12 7.63 -2.98
N LYS A 123 23.32 7.22 -4.24
CA LYS A 123 24.64 6.83 -4.73
C LYS A 123 25.68 7.95 -4.58
N THR A 124 25.29 9.20 -4.76
CA THR A 124 26.19 10.36 -4.72
C THR A 124 26.55 10.77 -3.29
N ASN A 125 25.67 10.50 -2.32
CA ASN A 125 25.83 10.88 -0.91
C ASN A 125 26.36 9.74 -0.02
N LEU A 126 26.73 8.59 -0.60
CA LEU A 126 27.23 7.45 0.15
C LEU A 126 28.69 7.67 0.58
N ARG A 127 28.87 8.44 1.65
CA ARG A 127 30.15 8.55 2.38
C ARG A 127 29.97 7.97 3.79
N VAL A 128 30.94 7.17 4.25
CA VAL A 128 30.88 6.55 5.61
C VAL A 128 30.79 7.60 6.70
N SER A 129 31.48 8.72 6.55
CA SER A 129 31.41 9.87 7.48
C SER A 129 30.00 10.48 7.52
N SER A 130 29.37 10.70 6.38
CA SER A 130 28.02 11.21 6.24
C SER A 130 27.00 10.26 6.85
N LEU A 131 27.16 8.95 6.64
CA LEU A 131 26.29 7.93 7.23
C LEU A 131 26.32 7.95 8.75
N ASN A 132 27.51 7.96 9.36
CA ASN A 132 27.66 7.99 10.83
C ASN A 132 27.11 9.28 11.42
N ASN A 133 27.35 10.42 10.77
CA ASN A 133 26.83 11.72 11.20
C ASN A 133 25.29 11.75 11.18
N ASN A 134 24.67 11.27 10.10
CA ASN A 134 23.21 11.19 9.99
C ASN A 134 22.59 10.27 11.06
N LEU A 135 23.20 9.11 11.33
CA LEU A 135 22.74 8.22 12.41
C LEU A 135 22.77 8.92 13.77
N LYS A 136 23.86 9.67 14.06
CA LYS A 136 24.02 10.43 15.30
C LYS A 136 23.00 11.57 15.40
N ILE A 137 22.90 12.42 14.38
CA ILE A 137 21.98 13.59 14.36
C ILE A 137 20.52 13.12 14.49
N LYS A 138 20.12 12.08 13.76
CA LYS A 138 18.74 11.54 13.83
C LYS A 138 18.49 10.67 15.04
N LYS A 139 19.54 10.39 15.85
CA LYS A 139 19.45 9.49 17.03
C LYS A 139 18.84 8.15 16.65
N ILE A 140 19.31 7.55 15.54
CA ILE A 140 18.91 6.23 15.05
C ILE A 140 19.93 5.21 15.56
N LYS A 141 19.46 4.16 16.24
CA LYS A 141 20.28 3.09 16.84
C LYS A 141 19.96 1.74 16.18
N PHE A 142 20.92 0.84 16.17
CA PHE A 142 20.66 -0.53 15.73
C PHE A 142 19.66 -1.24 16.68
N PRO A 143 18.83 -2.14 16.12
CA PRO A 143 18.73 -2.52 14.72
C PRO A 143 18.06 -1.43 13.84
N ILE A 144 18.38 -1.46 12.54
CA ILE A 144 17.99 -0.46 11.54
C ILE A 144 17.32 -1.16 10.36
N ILE A 145 16.33 -0.52 9.75
CA ILE A 145 15.74 -0.96 8.48
C ILE A 145 16.33 -0.13 7.35
N VAL A 146 16.75 -0.81 6.27
CA VAL A 146 17.11 -0.21 4.98
C VAL A 146 16.14 -0.70 3.93
N LYS A 147 15.59 0.21 3.13
CA LYS A 147 14.65 -0.16 2.06
C LYS A 147 14.67 0.86 0.91
N PRO A 148 14.29 0.46 -0.32
CA PRO A 148 14.06 1.39 -1.41
C PRO A 148 12.90 2.34 -1.09
N ILE A 149 12.95 3.57 -1.64
CA ILE A 149 11.91 4.58 -1.38
C ILE A 149 10.60 4.30 -2.12
N ASN A 150 10.65 3.64 -3.29
CA ASN A 150 9.51 3.47 -4.21
C ASN A 150 9.16 1.99 -4.46
N GLU A 151 9.42 1.10 -3.51
CA GLU A 151 9.05 -0.31 -3.65
C GLU A 151 7.93 -0.71 -2.69
N GLY A 152 7.09 -1.63 -3.15
CA GLY A 152 6.03 -2.27 -2.37
C GLY A 152 6.43 -3.66 -1.85
N SER A 153 5.47 -4.37 -1.23
CA SER A 153 5.55 -5.79 -0.84
C SER A 153 6.82 -6.23 -0.12
N SER A 154 7.46 -5.33 0.63
CA SER A 154 8.73 -5.58 1.34
C SER A 154 9.91 -5.94 0.42
N LEU A 155 9.83 -5.63 -0.87
CA LEU A 155 10.93 -5.84 -1.81
C LEU A 155 12.12 -4.94 -1.42
N GLY A 156 13.31 -5.54 -1.33
CA GLY A 156 14.54 -4.83 -0.98
C GLY A 156 14.64 -4.37 0.49
N VAL A 157 13.73 -4.76 1.37
CA VAL A 157 13.81 -4.42 2.80
C VAL A 157 14.85 -5.29 3.50
N LYS A 158 15.74 -4.65 4.27
CA LYS A 158 16.80 -5.30 5.05
C LYS A 158 16.78 -4.81 6.49
N LEU A 159 16.76 -5.75 7.43
CA LEU A 159 17.04 -5.50 8.84
C LEU A 159 18.57 -5.62 9.04
N CYS A 160 19.19 -4.59 9.60
CA CYS A 160 20.61 -4.54 9.88
C CYS A 160 20.81 -4.42 11.39
N ILE A 161 21.49 -5.38 12.02
CA ILE A 161 21.72 -5.41 13.47
C ILE A 161 23.02 -4.70 13.88
N ASN A 162 23.89 -4.44 12.89
CA ASN A 162 25.17 -3.75 13.10
C ASN A 162 25.62 -2.98 11.85
N LYS A 163 26.73 -2.24 11.99
CA LYS A 163 27.29 -1.41 10.93
C LYS A 163 27.77 -2.21 9.71
N LYS A 164 28.33 -3.40 9.92
CA LYS A 164 28.80 -4.28 8.84
C LYS A 164 27.67 -4.70 7.92
N GLU A 165 26.53 -5.13 8.52
CA GLU A 165 25.32 -5.48 7.76
C GLU A 165 24.70 -4.27 7.06
N LEU A 166 24.70 -3.11 7.71
CA LEU A 166 24.21 -1.86 7.12
C LEU A 166 25.01 -1.51 5.87
N THR A 167 26.34 -1.49 5.95
CA THR A 167 27.22 -1.19 4.81
C THR A 167 27.00 -2.19 3.67
N LYS A 168 26.99 -3.52 3.97
CA LYS A 168 26.73 -4.57 2.97
C LYS A 168 25.37 -4.38 2.29
N SER A 169 24.33 -4.06 3.05
CA SER A 169 22.98 -3.84 2.54
C SER A 169 22.91 -2.61 1.63
N LEU A 170 23.53 -1.49 2.02
CA LEU A 170 23.60 -0.28 1.21
C LEU A 170 24.33 -0.53 -0.10
N THR A 171 25.53 -1.15 -0.07
CA THR A 171 26.29 -1.46 -1.28
C THR A 171 25.48 -2.32 -2.26
N ASN A 172 24.80 -3.34 -1.76
CA ASN A 172 24.01 -4.23 -2.63
C ASN A 172 22.74 -3.57 -3.19
N LEU A 173 22.01 -2.83 -2.36
CA LEU A 173 20.75 -2.19 -2.78
C LEU A 173 21.01 -1.00 -3.72
N LEU A 174 22.06 -0.21 -3.51
CA LEU A 174 22.41 0.91 -4.38
C LEU A 174 22.91 0.50 -5.77
N LYS A 175 23.24 -0.78 -5.99
CA LYS A 175 23.45 -1.31 -7.35
C LYS A 175 22.16 -1.29 -8.16
N LYS A 176 21.02 -1.55 -7.50
CA LYS A 176 19.70 -1.68 -8.14
C LYS A 176 18.83 -0.41 -8.01
N TYR A 177 18.95 0.31 -6.90
CA TYR A 177 18.11 1.45 -6.56
C TYR A 177 18.93 2.72 -6.45
N ASN A 178 18.39 3.84 -6.92
CA ASN A 178 19.10 5.13 -6.88
C ASN A 178 19.09 5.75 -5.48
N GLU A 179 18.04 5.53 -4.71
CA GLU A 179 17.85 6.11 -3.39
C GLU A 179 17.22 5.11 -2.44
N LEU A 180 17.72 5.11 -1.20
CA LEU A 180 17.27 4.26 -0.10
C LEU A 180 16.86 5.11 1.08
N ILE A 181 15.91 4.62 1.86
CA ILE A 181 15.57 5.15 3.18
C ILE A 181 16.16 4.26 4.26
N ILE A 182 16.76 4.88 5.27
CA ILE A 182 17.27 4.26 6.49
C ILE A 182 16.34 4.66 7.62
N GLU A 183 15.79 3.68 8.34
CA GLU A 183 14.79 3.91 9.39
C GLU A 183 15.18 3.23 10.69
N GLN A 184 14.79 3.86 11.80
CA GLN A 184 14.79 3.18 13.10
C GLN A 184 13.89 1.96 13.05
N TYR A 185 14.41 0.79 13.39
CA TYR A 185 13.55 -0.38 13.58
C TYR A 185 12.61 -0.15 14.77
N ILE A 186 11.34 -0.42 14.55
CA ILE A 186 10.31 -0.38 15.59
C ILE A 186 9.82 -1.82 15.81
N GLY A 187 10.02 -2.30 17.02
CA GLY A 187 9.48 -3.60 17.43
C GLY A 187 7.98 -3.54 17.75
N GLY A 188 7.50 -4.52 18.51
CA GLY A 188 6.11 -4.57 18.98
C GLY A 188 5.11 -5.12 17.97
N GLN A 189 3.84 -4.85 18.22
CA GLN A 189 2.73 -5.41 17.44
C GLN A 189 2.68 -4.79 16.05
N GLU A 190 2.35 -5.61 15.06
CA GLU A 190 2.08 -5.16 13.70
C GLU A 190 0.59 -5.03 13.51
N ILE A 191 0.12 -3.79 13.33
CA ILE A 191 -1.29 -3.46 13.22
C ILE A 191 -1.56 -2.88 11.85
N GLN A 192 -2.60 -3.38 11.17
CA GLN A 192 -3.02 -2.82 9.89
C GLN A 192 -4.47 -2.38 9.94
N VAL A 193 -4.76 -1.25 9.32
CA VAL A 193 -6.08 -0.61 9.33
C VAL A 193 -6.56 -0.40 7.91
N ALA A 194 -7.74 -0.92 7.59
CA ALA A 194 -8.43 -0.63 6.33
C ALA A 194 -9.27 0.64 6.48
N VAL A 195 -9.16 1.53 5.50
CA VAL A 195 -9.98 2.75 5.37
C VAL A 195 -10.68 2.71 4.02
N ILE A 196 -11.98 2.98 3.99
CA ILE A 196 -12.75 3.14 2.75
C ILE A 196 -13.60 4.40 2.85
N ASN A 197 -13.58 5.22 1.80
CA ASN A 197 -14.36 6.45 1.73
C ASN A 197 -14.24 7.30 3.01
N LYS A 198 -13.00 7.52 3.47
CA LYS A 198 -12.64 8.30 4.67
C LYS A 198 -13.17 7.73 6.01
N LYS A 199 -13.64 6.46 6.03
CA LYS A 199 -14.08 5.76 7.24
C LYS A 199 -13.20 4.52 7.47
N ALA A 200 -12.69 4.35 8.69
CA ALA A 200 -11.96 3.13 9.04
C ALA A 200 -12.93 1.96 9.22
N LEU A 201 -12.63 0.83 8.57
CA LEU A 201 -13.40 -0.41 8.70
C LEU A 201 -13.01 -1.18 9.97
N GLY A 202 -11.73 -1.24 10.28
CA GLY A 202 -11.23 -1.97 11.44
C GLY A 202 -9.72 -2.07 11.45
N ALA A 203 -9.18 -2.64 12.53
CA ALA A 203 -7.77 -2.90 12.72
C ALA A 203 -7.52 -4.38 12.99
N ILE A 204 -6.59 -4.98 12.24
CA ILE A 204 -6.13 -6.35 12.36
C ILE A 204 -4.70 -6.37 12.89
N GLU A 205 -4.37 -7.35 13.73
CA GLU A 205 -3.01 -7.60 14.19
C GLU A 205 -2.42 -8.80 13.45
N LEU A 206 -1.19 -8.62 12.98
CA LEU A 206 -0.42 -9.67 12.32
C LEU A 206 0.67 -10.19 13.27
N VAL A 207 0.69 -11.49 13.48
CA VAL A 207 1.70 -12.17 14.29
C VAL A 207 2.47 -13.13 13.39
N PRO A 208 3.54 -12.67 12.72
CA PRO A 208 4.37 -13.54 11.89
C PRO A 208 5.14 -14.51 12.78
N LYS A 209 5.29 -15.75 12.34
CA LYS A 209 6.20 -16.72 13.01
C LYS A 209 7.68 -16.35 12.85
N ARG A 210 8.01 -15.46 11.90
CA ARG A 210 9.35 -14.97 11.62
C ARG A 210 9.56 -13.62 12.29
N LEU A 211 10.82 -13.27 12.54
CA LEU A 211 11.22 -11.98 13.09
C LEU A 211 10.74 -10.77 12.28
N PHE A 212 10.38 -10.97 11.00
CA PHE A 212 9.99 -9.90 10.10
C PHE A 212 8.87 -10.34 9.16
N TYR A 213 7.89 -9.46 8.92
CA TYR A 213 6.78 -9.67 7.99
C TYR A 213 7.24 -9.33 6.56
N ASP A 214 8.01 -10.26 5.96
CA ASP A 214 8.58 -10.16 4.62
C ASP A 214 7.57 -10.57 3.51
N TYR A 215 8.02 -10.51 2.24
CA TYR A 215 7.21 -10.90 1.08
C TYR A 215 6.63 -12.32 1.23
N LYS A 216 7.45 -13.29 1.70
CA LYS A 216 6.98 -14.67 1.91
C LYS A 216 5.92 -14.74 3.00
N ALA A 217 6.07 -13.97 4.08
CA ALA A 217 5.07 -13.90 5.16
C ALA A 217 3.74 -13.28 4.70
N LYS A 218 3.77 -12.40 3.68
CA LYS A 218 2.57 -11.73 3.13
C LYS A 218 1.74 -12.62 2.19
N TYR A 219 2.41 -13.44 1.37
CA TYR A 219 1.78 -14.06 0.21
C TYR A 219 1.87 -15.59 0.17
N THR A 220 2.42 -16.24 1.18
CA THR A 220 2.47 -17.70 1.23
C THR A 220 1.71 -18.26 2.44
N LYS A 221 0.77 -19.17 2.20
CA LYS A 221 0.08 -19.93 3.28
C LYS A 221 1.06 -20.65 4.19
N ALA A 222 2.20 -21.11 3.66
CA ALA A 222 3.26 -21.76 4.41
C ALA A 222 3.92 -20.87 5.49
N ALA A 223 3.84 -19.55 5.37
CA ALA A 223 4.41 -18.62 6.36
C ALA A 223 3.66 -18.60 7.69
N LYS A 224 2.43 -19.15 7.75
CA LYS A 224 1.59 -19.32 8.95
C LYS A 224 1.54 -18.05 9.82
N THR A 225 1.45 -16.86 9.19
CA THR A 225 1.18 -15.62 9.92
C THR A 225 -0.19 -15.71 10.57
N LYS A 226 -0.27 -15.50 11.87
CA LYS A 226 -1.56 -15.48 12.58
C LYS A 226 -2.18 -14.10 12.41
N HIS A 227 -3.43 -14.08 11.93
CA HIS A 227 -4.26 -12.90 11.83
C HIS A 227 -5.19 -12.84 13.04
N ILE A 228 -5.22 -11.71 13.74
CA ILE A 228 -6.05 -11.51 14.93
C ILE A 228 -6.96 -10.31 14.68
N MET A 229 -8.24 -10.58 14.57
CA MET A 229 -9.26 -9.56 14.29
C MET A 229 -10.38 -9.64 15.34
N PRO A 230 -10.67 -8.57 16.09
CA PRO A 230 -9.97 -7.28 16.10
C PRO A 230 -8.56 -7.38 16.70
N ALA A 231 -7.68 -6.44 16.34
CA ALA A 231 -6.34 -6.34 16.92
C ALA A 231 -6.40 -6.29 18.46
N ARG A 232 -5.45 -6.94 19.14
CA ARG A 232 -5.34 -6.99 20.62
C ARG A 232 -4.87 -5.65 21.18
N LEU A 233 -5.77 -4.67 21.16
CA LEU A 233 -5.60 -3.31 21.67
C LEU A 233 -6.74 -3.01 22.64
N ASN A 234 -6.50 -2.22 23.67
CA ASN A 234 -7.59 -1.72 24.49
C ASN A 234 -8.47 -0.74 23.66
N ILE A 235 -9.66 -0.43 24.15
CA ILE A 235 -10.65 0.37 23.41
C ILE A 235 -10.13 1.75 22.99
N HIS A 236 -9.32 2.40 23.85
CA HIS A 236 -8.74 3.71 23.55
C HIS A 236 -7.67 3.63 22.48
N GLN A 237 -6.77 2.63 22.56
CA GLN A 237 -5.74 2.36 21.56
C GLN A 237 -6.36 2.00 20.21
N TYR A 238 -7.41 1.14 20.20
CA TYR A 238 -8.12 0.74 19.00
C TYR A 238 -8.77 1.95 18.32
N LYS A 239 -9.54 2.77 19.04
CA LYS A 239 -10.11 4.01 18.52
C LYS A 239 -9.06 4.99 18.02
N LYS A 240 -7.90 5.06 18.71
CA LYS A 240 -6.77 5.94 18.34
C LYS A 240 -6.16 5.53 17.00
N VAL A 241 -5.85 4.24 16.80
CA VAL A 241 -5.23 3.79 15.54
C VAL A 241 -6.16 3.99 14.35
N LEU A 242 -7.47 3.76 14.52
CA LEU A 242 -8.47 4.04 13.48
C LEU A 242 -8.46 5.53 13.08
N LYS A 243 -8.44 6.44 14.07
CA LYS A 243 -8.37 7.90 13.82
C LYS A 243 -7.09 8.29 13.09
N ILE A 244 -5.94 7.69 13.46
CA ILE A 244 -4.65 7.96 12.81
C ILE A 244 -4.68 7.50 11.35
N ALA A 245 -5.21 6.31 11.07
CA ALA A 245 -5.33 5.79 9.70
C ALA A 245 -6.21 6.67 8.80
N VAL A 246 -7.37 7.11 9.31
CA VAL A 246 -8.24 8.06 8.60
C VAL A 246 -7.54 9.40 8.38
N LYS A 247 -6.78 9.89 9.37
CA LYS A 247 -5.98 11.12 9.22
C LYS A 247 -4.92 10.95 8.13
N ALA A 248 -4.18 9.83 8.11
CA ALA A 248 -3.17 9.53 7.08
C ALA A 248 -3.78 9.50 5.67
N HIS A 249 -4.92 8.82 5.51
CA HIS A 249 -5.70 8.79 4.27
C HIS A 249 -6.06 10.22 3.79
N LYS A 250 -6.54 11.07 4.71
CA LYS A 250 -6.96 12.45 4.38
C LYS A 250 -5.78 13.35 4.00
N VAL A 251 -4.66 13.32 4.75
CA VAL A 251 -3.52 14.22 4.50
C VAL A 251 -2.77 13.89 3.21
N LEU A 252 -2.80 12.61 2.76
CA LEU A 252 -2.33 12.21 1.44
C LEU A 252 -3.39 12.45 0.34
N LYS A 253 -4.58 12.97 0.68
CA LYS A 253 -5.71 13.20 -0.23
C LYS A 253 -6.15 11.91 -0.96
N CYS A 254 -6.03 10.76 -0.29
CA CYS A 254 -6.43 9.47 -0.87
C CYS A 254 -7.94 9.38 -1.06
N ARG A 255 -8.34 8.52 -2.02
CA ARG A 255 -9.72 8.20 -2.36
C ARG A 255 -9.91 6.68 -2.34
N GLY A 256 -11.15 6.23 -2.38
CA GLY A 256 -11.50 4.81 -2.38
C GLY A 256 -11.00 4.11 -1.13
N VAL A 257 -10.28 3.01 -1.30
CA VAL A 257 -9.76 2.18 -0.22
C VAL A 257 -8.26 2.35 -0.02
N THR A 258 -7.82 2.37 1.24
CA THR A 258 -6.40 2.35 1.61
C THR A 258 -6.16 1.40 2.79
N ARG A 259 -4.92 0.94 2.93
CA ARG A 259 -4.46 0.19 4.11
C ARG A 259 -3.29 0.91 4.74
N ALA A 260 -3.43 1.26 6.02
CA ALA A 260 -2.39 1.89 6.82
C ALA A 260 -1.66 0.83 7.66
N ASP A 261 -0.34 0.73 7.51
CA ASP A 261 0.49 -0.28 8.15
C ASP A 261 1.25 0.36 9.32
N PHE A 262 1.04 -0.16 10.53
CA PHE A 262 1.59 0.39 11.77
C PHE A 262 2.45 -0.60 12.54
N LYS A 263 3.41 -0.07 13.29
CA LYS A 263 3.97 -0.72 14.48
C LYS A 263 3.42 -0.05 15.74
N PHE A 264 2.98 -0.86 16.69
CA PHE A 264 2.57 -0.39 18.02
C PHE A 264 3.59 -0.84 19.06
N PHE A 265 4.30 0.13 19.63
CA PHE A 265 5.39 -0.12 20.57
C PHE A 265 5.41 0.95 21.66
N LYS A 266 5.57 0.53 22.93
CA LYS A 266 5.60 1.44 24.09
C LYS A 266 4.45 2.46 24.09
N ASN A 267 3.24 1.97 23.89
CA ASN A 267 1.99 2.76 23.83
C ASN A 267 1.94 3.85 22.73
N LYS A 268 2.76 3.70 21.67
CA LYS A 268 2.78 4.62 20.51
C LYS A 268 2.57 3.87 19.23
N PHE A 269 1.78 4.44 18.32
CA PHE A 269 1.62 3.97 16.94
C PHE A 269 2.62 4.69 16.04
N TYR A 270 3.34 3.91 15.26
CA TYR A 270 4.26 4.40 14.23
C TYR A 270 3.75 3.96 12.88
N LEU A 271 3.29 4.91 12.07
CA LEU A 271 2.85 4.63 10.70
C LEU A 271 4.07 4.35 9.82
N LEU A 272 4.12 3.17 9.25
CA LEU A 272 5.20 2.73 8.37
C LEU A 272 4.98 3.22 6.95
N GLU A 273 3.77 2.99 6.42
CA GLU A 273 3.34 3.33 5.06
C GLU A 273 1.82 3.34 4.95
N LEU A 274 1.31 3.97 3.90
CA LEU A 274 -0.10 3.91 3.49
C LEU A 274 -0.15 3.36 2.07
N ASN A 275 -0.81 2.23 1.90
CA ASN A 275 -1.00 1.59 0.61
C ASN A 275 -2.31 2.09 -0.01
N THR A 276 -2.23 2.69 -1.19
CA THR A 276 -3.38 3.29 -1.91
C THR A 276 -4.13 2.30 -2.78
N GLN A 277 -3.57 1.11 -3.00
CA GLN A 277 -4.15 0.06 -3.82
C GLN A 277 -3.88 -1.32 -3.17
N PRO A 278 -4.52 -1.57 -2.01
CA PRO A 278 -4.29 -2.82 -1.28
C PRO A 278 -4.76 -4.03 -2.09
N GLY A 279 -4.08 -5.16 -1.92
CA GLY A 279 -4.42 -6.42 -2.57
C GLY A 279 -5.87 -6.84 -2.30
N MET A 280 -6.46 -7.51 -3.29
CA MET A 280 -7.84 -8.00 -3.29
C MET A 280 -7.89 -9.51 -3.54
N THR A 281 -6.88 -10.25 -3.06
CA THR A 281 -6.84 -11.72 -3.09
C THR A 281 -7.54 -12.31 -1.87
N GLY A 282 -7.73 -13.63 -1.85
CA GLY A 282 -8.30 -14.33 -0.70
C GLY A 282 -7.47 -14.27 0.59
N LEU A 283 -6.19 -13.88 0.52
CA LEU A 283 -5.30 -13.67 1.67
C LEU A 283 -5.11 -12.19 2.00
N SER A 284 -5.79 -11.30 1.30
CA SER A 284 -5.61 -9.85 1.46
C SER A 284 -6.37 -9.33 2.66
N LEU A 285 -5.73 -8.44 3.42
CA LEU A 285 -6.21 -7.97 4.72
C LEU A 285 -7.43 -7.04 4.62
N VAL A 286 -7.55 -6.25 3.55
CA VAL A 286 -8.72 -5.37 3.40
C VAL A 286 -10.01 -6.17 3.21
N PRO A 287 -10.07 -7.20 2.34
CA PRO A 287 -11.22 -8.12 2.29
C PRO A 287 -11.51 -8.80 3.62
N GLU A 288 -10.48 -9.25 4.34
CA GLU A 288 -10.63 -9.89 5.64
C GLU A 288 -11.25 -8.96 6.69
N ILE A 289 -10.74 -7.72 6.80
CA ILE A 289 -11.28 -6.69 7.68
C ILE A 289 -12.72 -6.33 7.31
N ALA A 290 -13.02 -6.23 6.01
CA ALA A 290 -14.36 -5.93 5.51
C ALA A 290 -15.34 -7.05 5.87
N ASN A 291 -14.95 -8.32 5.67
CA ASN A 291 -15.75 -9.49 6.01
C ASN A 291 -16.06 -9.54 7.51
N TYR A 292 -15.09 -9.26 8.39
CA TYR A 292 -15.31 -9.13 9.82
C TYR A 292 -16.35 -8.06 10.17
N LYS A 293 -16.52 -7.03 9.34
CA LYS A 293 -17.56 -5.99 9.47
C LYS A 293 -18.87 -6.35 8.77
N GLY A 294 -19.05 -7.59 8.33
CA GLY A 294 -20.25 -8.04 7.63
C GLY A 294 -20.35 -7.54 6.17
N ILE A 295 -19.25 -7.05 5.59
CA ILE A 295 -19.20 -6.60 4.20
C ILE A 295 -18.63 -7.73 3.36
N SER A 296 -19.45 -8.38 2.53
CA SER A 296 -18.99 -9.42 1.62
C SER A 296 -17.98 -8.87 0.61
N PHE A 297 -17.18 -9.74 0.01
CA PHE A 297 -16.20 -9.35 -0.99
C PHE A 297 -16.83 -8.63 -2.18
N GLU A 298 -17.96 -9.13 -2.67
CA GLU A 298 -18.70 -8.51 -3.76
C GLU A 298 -19.18 -7.10 -3.41
N ASN A 299 -19.68 -6.92 -2.19
CA ASN A 299 -20.12 -5.60 -1.71
C ASN A 299 -18.94 -4.65 -1.50
N LEU A 300 -17.78 -5.15 -1.06
CA LEU A 300 -16.55 -4.36 -0.95
C LEU A 300 -16.10 -3.87 -2.33
N VAL A 301 -16.00 -4.77 -3.31
CA VAL A 301 -15.60 -4.43 -4.69
C VAL A 301 -16.57 -3.42 -5.30
N GLU A 302 -17.88 -3.60 -5.11
CA GLU A 302 -18.90 -2.66 -5.58
C GLU A 302 -18.78 -1.29 -4.91
N LYS A 303 -18.53 -1.24 -3.58
CA LYS A 303 -18.30 0.04 -2.88
C LYS A 303 -17.06 0.78 -3.41
N ILE A 304 -15.99 0.06 -3.74
CA ILE A 304 -14.81 0.65 -4.37
C ILE A 304 -15.16 1.19 -5.76
N LEU A 305 -15.91 0.43 -6.55
CA LEU A 305 -16.35 0.83 -7.89
C LEU A 305 -17.21 2.10 -7.85
N GLN A 306 -18.17 2.19 -6.94
CA GLN A 306 -19.09 3.33 -6.85
C GLN A 306 -18.41 4.67 -6.49
N ASP A 307 -17.22 4.63 -5.87
CA ASP A 307 -16.41 5.82 -5.58
C ASP A 307 -15.62 6.32 -6.81
N ALA A 308 -15.60 5.57 -7.92
CA ALA A 308 -14.81 5.93 -9.10
C ALA A 308 -15.18 7.30 -9.67
N SER A 309 -14.19 8.09 -10.06
CA SER A 309 -14.35 9.40 -10.71
C SER A 309 -13.09 9.77 -11.48
N VAL A 310 -13.10 10.86 -12.23
CA VAL A 310 -11.93 11.59 -12.72
C VAL A 310 -11.58 12.74 -11.76
N ASN A 311 -10.47 13.40 -11.99
CA ASN A 311 -9.93 14.51 -11.16
C ASN A 311 -9.74 14.08 -9.69
N ARG A 312 -9.06 12.98 -9.50
CA ARG A 312 -8.83 12.35 -8.18
C ARG A 312 -7.59 12.86 -7.47
#